data_3ea203ca973ef748bacfd8a0ee5f4979
#
_entry.id   3ea203ca973ef748bacfd8a0ee5f4979
#
_cell.length_a   1.000
_cell.length_b   1.000
_cell.length_c   1.000
_cell.angle_alpha   90.00
_cell.angle_beta   90.00
_cell.angle_gamma   90.00
#
_symmetry.space_group_name_H-M   'P 1'
#
loop_
_entity.id
_entity.type
_entity.pdbx_description
1 polymer ?
#
loop_
_entity_poly.entity_id
_entity_poly.type
_entity_poly.pdbx_seq_one_letter_code
_entity_poly.pdbx_strand_id
1 'polypeptide(L)'
;MGTLWSASANLEKKFHNLVLELHLSYINSGADVIITNTFSARRIRLIQNKVNEHFKYINEQACLLAIKAKNQSKKNILIAGSLPSQRDTYVEDKRKSNEIEKDFLDQASIISPYIDFFYLDVLSSGKEIDIASNVATKLNKPILVGAHIKKNCLLASGETITEVVEKYRNENWLGLIGACISPEIVEKSIDELREINLPFGFKANLWKIDEPGPQQTFNTAKFNEVGTNPNIAFGKRDKYTAKLFYEFSEKIIKKGATIIGGCCETKPEHIREISKLK
;
A
#
# COMPACT_ATOMS: atom_id res chain seq x y z
N MET A 1 19.13 -2.61 -10.70
CA MET A 1 18.02 -3.44 -10.22
C MET A 1 16.70 -3.15 -10.92
N GLY A 2 16.68 -2.39 -11.98
CA GLY A 2 15.50 -2.14 -12.80
C GLY A 2 14.28 -1.70 -11.98
N THR A 3 13.12 -2.23 -12.31
CA THR A 3 11.85 -1.96 -11.64
C THR A 3 11.54 -2.93 -10.50
N LEU A 4 12.49 -3.76 -10.07
CA LEU A 4 12.31 -4.65 -8.93
C LEU A 4 12.24 -3.90 -7.58
N TRP A 5 12.83 -2.72 -7.51
CA TRP A 5 12.83 -1.81 -6.36
C TRP A 5 13.07 -2.52 -5.01
N SER A 6 12.18 -2.31 -4.04
CA SER A 6 12.30 -2.90 -2.70
C SER A 6 12.21 -4.43 -2.67
N ALA A 7 11.60 -5.08 -3.66
CA ALA A 7 11.56 -6.54 -3.72
C ALA A 7 12.95 -7.18 -3.93
N SER A 8 13.92 -6.42 -4.49
CA SER A 8 15.32 -6.87 -4.57
C SER A 8 15.94 -7.08 -3.18
N ALA A 9 15.51 -6.31 -2.18
CA ALA A 9 16.00 -6.46 -0.82
C ALA A 9 15.46 -7.73 -0.12
N ASN A 10 14.35 -8.30 -0.59
CA ASN A 10 13.87 -9.60 -0.14
C ASN A 10 14.60 -10.75 -0.84
N LEU A 11 15.03 -10.54 -2.10
CA LEU A 11 15.75 -11.54 -2.88
C LEU A 11 17.19 -11.75 -2.36
N GLU A 12 17.89 -10.67 -2.05
CA GLU A 12 19.31 -10.70 -1.71
C GLU A 12 19.54 -10.68 -0.19
N LYS A 13 20.03 -11.77 0.38
CA LYS A 13 20.29 -11.94 1.83
C LYS A 13 21.06 -10.78 2.47
N LYS A 14 22.00 -10.18 1.73
CA LYS A 14 22.79 -9.04 2.24
C LYS A 14 21.96 -7.83 2.64
N PHE A 15 20.72 -7.71 2.12
CA PHE A 15 19.80 -6.61 2.42
C PHE A 15 18.72 -6.97 3.46
N HIS A 16 18.63 -8.25 3.90
CA HIS A 16 17.58 -8.66 4.84
C HIS A 16 17.64 -7.88 6.16
N ASN A 17 18.86 -7.60 6.67
CA ASN A 17 19.00 -6.79 7.88
C ASN A 17 18.51 -5.36 7.68
N LEU A 18 18.72 -4.77 6.50
CA LEU A 18 18.20 -3.43 6.20
C LEU A 18 16.66 -3.40 6.24
N VAL A 19 16.00 -4.40 5.66
CA VAL A 19 14.53 -4.51 5.70
C VAL A 19 14.03 -4.71 7.14
N LEU A 20 14.72 -5.57 7.90
CA LEU A 20 14.40 -5.81 9.30
C LEU A 20 14.52 -4.52 10.14
N GLU A 21 15.62 -3.80 10.01
CA GLU A 21 15.86 -2.54 10.71
C GLU A 21 14.84 -1.47 10.33
N LEU A 22 14.43 -1.44 9.07
CA LEU A 22 13.39 -0.53 8.60
C LEU A 22 12.06 -0.83 9.30
N HIS A 23 11.61 -2.08 9.36
CA HIS A 23 10.41 -2.46 10.10
C HIS A 23 10.52 -2.10 11.58
N LEU A 24 11.65 -2.41 12.24
CA LEU A 24 11.90 -2.06 13.64
C LEU A 24 11.84 -0.54 13.87
N SER A 25 12.36 0.26 12.94
CA SER A 25 12.35 1.72 13.06
C SER A 25 10.92 2.29 13.06
N TYR A 26 10.03 1.75 12.24
CA TYR A 26 8.61 2.13 12.25
C TYR A 26 7.87 1.64 13.50
N ILE A 27 8.10 0.41 13.93
CA ILE A 27 7.54 -0.12 15.19
C ILE A 27 7.99 0.73 16.38
N ASN A 28 9.28 1.08 16.43
CA ASN A 28 9.84 1.91 17.50
C ASN A 28 9.34 3.36 17.47
N SER A 29 8.91 3.82 16.32
CA SER A 29 8.25 5.12 16.12
C SER A 29 6.77 5.11 16.51
N GLY A 30 6.23 3.98 16.97
CA GLY A 30 4.86 3.90 17.49
C GLY A 30 3.82 3.40 16.47
N ALA A 31 4.23 2.76 15.39
CA ALA A 31 3.28 2.10 14.48
C ALA A 31 2.59 0.93 15.18
N ASP A 32 1.26 0.83 15.03
CA ASP A 32 0.45 -0.31 15.46
C ASP A 32 0.39 -1.41 14.41
N VAL A 33 0.61 -1.02 13.16
CA VAL A 33 0.61 -1.91 11.99
C VAL A 33 1.87 -1.66 11.17
N ILE A 34 2.54 -2.75 10.79
CA ILE A 34 3.56 -2.71 9.72
C ILE A 34 3.06 -3.47 8.50
N ILE A 35 3.50 -3.05 7.32
CA ILE A 35 3.08 -3.62 6.05
C ILE A 35 4.23 -4.44 5.46
N THR A 36 3.94 -5.65 4.97
CA THR A 36 4.96 -6.50 4.32
C THR A 36 5.54 -5.81 3.07
N ASN A 37 6.83 -6.01 2.81
CA ASN A 37 7.52 -5.46 1.64
C ASN A 37 7.20 -6.29 0.36
N THR A 38 5.90 -6.49 0.07
CA THR A 38 5.42 -7.31 -1.05
C THR A 38 4.89 -6.50 -2.23
N PHE A 39 4.77 -5.16 -2.11
CA PHE A 39 4.24 -4.29 -3.15
C PHE A 39 4.92 -4.49 -4.53
N SER A 40 6.26 -4.50 -4.57
CA SER A 40 7.01 -4.71 -5.82
C SER A 40 7.21 -6.19 -6.17
N ALA A 41 6.83 -7.12 -5.29
CA ALA A 41 6.98 -8.56 -5.48
C ALA A 41 5.86 -9.19 -6.34
N ARG A 42 5.18 -8.38 -7.14
CA ARG A 42 4.15 -8.81 -8.11
C ARG A 42 4.78 -9.64 -9.24
N ARG A 43 4.07 -10.65 -9.70
CA ARG A 43 4.56 -11.55 -10.75
C ARG A 43 5.07 -10.81 -11.99
N ILE A 44 4.31 -9.82 -12.47
CA ILE A 44 4.72 -9.05 -13.65
C ILE A 44 6.06 -8.33 -13.47
N ARG A 45 6.34 -7.80 -12.26
CA ARG A 45 7.62 -7.14 -11.95
C ARG A 45 8.78 -8.13 -11.96
N LEU A 46 8.55 -9.33 -11.44
CA LEU A 46 9.58 -10.37 -11.42
C LEU A 46 9.86 -10.90 -12.83
N ILE A 47 8.81 -11.06 -13.66
CA ILE A 47 8.97 -11.43 -15.09
C ILE A 47 9.79 -10.37 -15.83
N GLN A 48 9.44 -9.09 -15.68
CA GLN A 48 10.15 -7.96 -16.30
C GLN A 48 11.62 -7.90 -15.89
N ASN A 49 11.95 -8.34 -14.68
CA ASN A 49 13.32 -8.37 -14.15
C ASN A 49 13.99 -9.73 -14.27
N LYS A 50 13.40 -10.70 -14.96
CA LYS A 50 13.93 -12.05 -15.20
C LYS A 50 14.27 -12.83 -13.92
N VAL A 51 13.44 -12.69 -12.87
CA VAL A 51 13.60 -13.35 -11.57
C VAL A 51 12.28 -13.99 -11.09
N ASN A 52 11.40 -14.34 -12.03
CA ASN A 52 10.08 -14.88 -11.70
C ASN A 52 10.13 -16.24 -10.99
N GLU A 53 11.19 -17.02 -11.17
CA GLU A 53 11.44 -18.26 -10.45
C GLU A 53 11.53 -18.07 -8.93
N HIS A 54 11.87 -16.86 -8.49
CA HIS A 54 11.95 -16.50 -7.08
C HIS A 54 10.65 -15.91 -6.52
N PHE A 55 9.53 -15.95 -7.24
CA PHE A 55 8.26 -15.31 -6.84
C PHE A 55 7.81 -15.74 -5.44
N LYS A 56 7.77 -17.03 -5.17
CA LYS A 56 7.42 -17.56 -3.85
C LYS A 56 8.40 -17.08 -2.79
N TYR A 57 9.69 -17.28 -3.01
CA TYR A 57 10.74 -16.93 -2.07
C TYR A 57 10.71 -15.44 -1.67
N ILE A 58 10.61 -14.54 -2.65
CA ILE A 58 10.62 -13.08 -2.40
C ILE A 58 9.43 -12.66 -1.53
N ASN A 59 8.23 -13.19 -1.80
CA ASN A 59 7.03 -12.88 -1.03
C ASN A 59 7.08 -13.49 0.38
N GLU A 60 7.54 -14.72 0.53
CA GLU A 60 7.72 -15.36 1.85
C GLU A 60 8.77 -14.61 2.68
N GLN A 61 9.92 -14.25 2.11
CA GLN A 61 10.96 -13.52 2.83
C GLN A 61 10.49 -12.15 3.33
N ALA A 62 9.70 -11.43 2.53
CA ALA A 62 9.09 -10.18 2.96
C ALA A 62 8.25 -10.37 4.24
N CYS A 63 7.45 -11.41 4.30
CA CYS A 63 6.62 -11.75 5.45
C CYS A 63 7.46 -12.19 6.66
N LEU A 64 8.44 -13.07 6.45
CA LEU A 64 9.31 -13.56 7.53
C LEU A 64 10.13 -12.44 8.17
N LEU A 65 10.57 -11.44 7.40
CA LEU A 65 11.27 -10.27 7.92
C LEU A 65 10.34 -9.39 8.76
N ALA A 66 9.08 -9.22 8.36
CA ALA A 66 8.10 -8.49 9.15
C ALA A 66 7.78 -9.22 10.49
N ILE A 67 7.60 -10.55 10.45
CA ILE A 67 7.42 -11.38 11.65
C ILE A 67 8.64 -11.28 12.57
N LYS A 68 9.84 -11.37 12.02
CA LYS A 68 11.08 -11.22 12.79
C LYS A 68 11.15 -9.87 13.50
N ALA A 69 10.76 -8.79 12.80
CA ALA A 69 10.71 -7.45 13.39
C ALA A 69 9.68 -7.36 14.53
N LYS A 70 8.46 -7.88 14.31
CA LYS A 70 7.42 -7.97 15.35
C LYS A 70 7.93 -8.68 16.60
N ASN A 71 8.53 -9.87 16.44
CA ASN A 71 9.05 -10.66 17.54
C ASN A 71 10.21 -9.97 18.29
N GLN A 72 11.14 -9.35 17.57
CA GLN A 72 12.25 -8.61 18.16
C GLN A 72 11.81 -7.37 18.92
N SER A 73 10.79 -6.68 18.42
CA SER A 73 10.27 -5.46 19.07
C SER A 73 9.60 -5.73 20.40
N LYS A 74 9.09 -6.95 20.62
CA LYS A 74 8.26 -7.35 21.77
C LYS A 74 7.00 -6.49 21.95
N LYS A 75 6.58 -5.75 20.90
CA LYS A 75 5.38 -4.91 20.91
C LYS A 75 4.20 -5.65 20.31
N ASN A 76 3.01 -5.40 20.83
CA ASN A 76 1.78 -5.93 20.27
C ASN A 76 1.37 -5.11 19.05
N ILE A 77 1.85 -5.50 17.88
CA ILE A 77 1.55 -4.87 16.58
C ILE A 77 0.95 -5.89 15.62
N LEU A 78 0.25 -5.40 14.60
CA LEU A 78 -0.28 -6.23 13.53
C LEU A 78 0.60 -6.17 12.28
N ILE A 79 0.54 -7.23 11.48
CA ILE A 79 1.21 -7.33 10.18
C ILE A 79 0.15 -7.34 9.08
N ALA A 80 0.12 -6.30 8.27
CA ALA A 80 -0.70 -6.22 7.08
C ALA A 80 0.05 -6.78 5.86
N GLY A 81 -0.58 -7.67 5.11
CA GLY A 81 -0.06 -8.15 3.84
C GLY A 81 -0.36 -7.16 2.72
N SER A 82 0.63 -6.47 2.17
CA SER A 82 0.44 -5.61 0.99
C SER A 82 0.07 -6.45 -0.22
N LEU A 83 -1.13 -6.25 -0.73
CA LEU A 83 -1.66 -6.88 -1.94
C LEU A 83 -2.02 -5.78 -2.96
N PRO A 84 -1.06 -5.35 -3.79
CA PRO A 84 -1.22 -4.23 -4.70
C PRO A 84 -1.94 -4.60 -5.99
N SER A 85 -2.35 -3.59 -6.77
CA SER A 85 -2.72 -3.78 -8.17
C SER A 85 -1.68 -4.64 -8.90
N GLN A 86 -2.12 -5.67 -9.61
CA GLN A 86 -1.24 -6.72 -10.12
C GLN A 86 -0.52 -6.35 -11.43
N ARG A 87 -0.91 -5.26 -12.05
CA ARG A 87 -0.27 -4.70 -13.25
C ARG A 87 0.31 -3.32 -12.96
N ASP A 88 -0.29 -2.30 -13.49
CA ASP A 88 0.20 -0.93 -13.37
C ASP A 88 -0.45 -0.22 -12.19
N THR A 89 0.34 0.56 -11.46
CA THR A 89 -0.14 1.39 -10.37
C THR A 89 -0.77 2.67 -10.95
N TYR A 90 -1.86 3.16 -10.33
CA TYR A 90 -2.59 4.38 -10.72
C TYR A 90 -3.41 4.28 -12.03
N VAL A 91 -3.60 3.08 -12.51
CA VAL A 91 -4.35 2.79 -13.75
C VAL A 91 -5.33 1.65 -13.48
N GLU A 92 -6.51 1.71 -14.07
CA GLU A 92 -7.45 0.60 -14.08
C GLU A 92 -6.88 -0.61 -14.82
N ASP A 93 -6.95 -1.80 -14.23
CA ASP A 93 -6.65 -3.05 -14.91
C ASP A 93 -7.86 -3.50 -15.75
N LYS A 94 -7.75 -3.34 -17.08
CA LYS A 94 -8.82 -3.65 -18.04
C LYS A 94 -8.85 -5.10 -18.52
N ARG A 95 -7.97 -5.95 -18.00
CA ARG A 95 -7.96 -7.38 -18.33
C ARG A 95 -9.26 -8.08 -17.90
N LYS A 96 -9.43 -9.33 -18.31
CA LYS A 96 -10.56 -10.17 -17.88
C LYS A 96 -10.45 -10.45 -16.37
N SER A 97 -11.60 -10.54 -15.69
CA SER A 97 -11.65 -10.73 -14.22
C SER A 97 -10.91 -11.98 -13.75
N ASN A 98 -11.00 -13.08 -14.49
CA ASN A 98 -10.31 -14.32 -14.15
C ASN A 98 -8.77 -14.23 -14.23
N GLU A 99 -8.23 -13.38 -15.11
CA GLU A 99 -6.78 -13.14 -15.20
C GLU A 99 -6.31 -12.29 -14.01
N ILE A 100 -7.10 -11.27 -13.64
CA ILE A 100 -6.82 -10.41 -12.48
C ILE A 100 -6.92 -11.24 -11.19
N GLU A 101 -7.98 -12.04 -11.04
CA GLU A 101 -8.18 -12.94 -9.89
C GLU A 101 -7.03 -13.92 -9.72
N LYS A 102 -6.58 -14.53 -10.82
CA LYS A 102 -5.45 -15.46 -10.79
C LYS A 102 -4.18 -14.78 -10.25
N ASP A 103 -3.86 -13.58 -10.72
CA ASP A 103 -2.65 -12.88 -10.29
C ASP A 103 -2.75 -12.47 -8.80
N PHE A 104 -3.92 -12.01 -8.33
CA PHE A 104 -4.15 -11.75 -6.91
C PHE A 104 -4.04 -13.01 -6.06
N LEU A 105 -4.67 -14.11 -6.49
CA LEU A 105 -4.66 -15.39 -5.77
C LEU A 105 -3.24 -15.95 -5.67
N ASP A 106 -2.46 -15.88 -6.74
CA ASP A 106 -1.07 -16.34 -6.77
C ASP A 106 -0.23 -15.66 -5.67
N GLN A 107 -0.33 -14.34 -5.50
CA GLN A 107 0.42 -13.62 -4.47
C GLN A 107 -0.21 -13.78 -3.09
N ALA A 108 -1.52 -13.64 -2.99
CA ALA A 108 -2.24 -13.70 -1.72
C ALA A 108 -2.08 -15.06 -1.02
N SER A 109 -2.11 -16.17 -1.76
CA SER A 109 -1.93 -17.52 -1.20
C SER A 109 -0.57 -17.72 -0.53
N ILE A 110 0.48 -17.06 -1.06
CA ILE A 110 1.82 -17.15 -0.48
C ILE A 110 1.91 -16.36 0.82
N ILE A 111 1.34 -15.14 0.86
CA ILE A 111 1.51 -14.24 2.01
C ILE A 111 0.49 -14.47 3.12
N SER A 112 -0.69 -15.03 2.80
CA SER A 112 -1.80 -15.24 3.73
C SER A 112 -1.42 -15.95 5.05
N PRO A 113 -0.56 -16.99 5.09
CA PRO A 113 -0.22 -17.67 6.34
C PRO A 113 0.56 -16.81 7.34
N TYR A 114 1.12 -15.70 6.91
CA TYR A 114 2.09 -14.90 7.66
C TYR A 114 1.56 -13.55 8.17
N ILE A 115 0.31 -13.20 7.84
CA ILE A 115 -0.27 -11.88 8.05
C ILE A 115 -1.51 -11.93 8.92
N ASP A 116 -1.81 -10.85 9.60
CA ASP A 116 -3.03 -10.69 10.38
C ASP A 116 -4.23 -10.35 9.48
N PHE A 117 -4.04 -9.49 8.47
CA PHE A 117 -5.05 -9.07 7.48
C PHE A 117 -4.41 -8.64 6.15
N PHE A 118 -5.20 -8.61 5.07
CA PHE A 118 -4.75 -8.02 3.81
C PHE A 118 -4.95 -6.51 3.80
N TYR A 119 -3.94 -5.80 3.35
CA TYR A 119 -4.06 -4.42 2.92
C TYR A 119 -4.04 -4.38 1.38
N LEU A 120 -5.21 -4.08 0.78
CA LEU A 120 -5.32 -3.89 -0.66
C LEU A 120 -4.64 -2.57 -1.00
N ASP A 121 -3.40 -2.64 -1.51
CA ASP A 121 -2.47 -1.52 -1.50
C ASP A 121 -2.51 -0.74 -2.82
N VAL A 122 -3.13 0.44 -2.80
CA VAL A 122 -3.19 1.37 -3.94
C VAL A 122 -3.97 0.81 -5.14
N LEU A 123 -5.19 0.28 -4.90
CA LEU A 123 -6.05 -0.18 -5.98
C LEU A 123 -6.74 0.99 -6.69
N SER A 124 -6.93 0.87 -7.99
CA SER A 124 -7.29 1.98 -8.89
C SER A 124 -8.70 1.87 -9.48
N SER A 125 -9.43 0.79 -9.17
CA SER A 125 -10.80 0.56 -9.66
C SER A 125 -11.62 -0.27 -8.68
N GLY A 126 -12.94 -0.08 -8.69
CA GLY A 126 -13.87 -0.91 -7.92
C GLY A 126 -13.80 -2.38 -8.32
N LYS A 127 -13.59 -2.67 -9.61
CA LYS A 127 -13.39 -4.03 -10.11
C LYS A 127 -12.17 -4.74 -9.47
N GLU A 128 -11.02 -4.07 -9.34
CA GLU A 128 -9.85 -4.65 -8.69
C GLU A 128 -10.10 -4.85 -7.19
N ILE A 129 -10.77 -3.89 -6.54
CA ILE A 129 -11.14 -3.94 -5.13
C ILE A 129 -12.05 -5.15 -4.88
N ASP A 130 -13.08 -5.36 -5.70
CA ASP A 130 -13.98 -6.51 -5.60
C ASP A 130 -13.23 -7.84 -5.74
N ILE A 131 -12.46 -8.00 -6.81
CA ILE A 131 -11.71 -9.23 -7.09
C ILE A 131 -10.72 -9.54 -5.97
N ALA A 132 -9.94 -8.55 -5.53
CA ALA A 132 -8.97 -8.73 -4.46
C ALA A 132 -9.64 -9.02 -3.11
N SER A 133 -10.78 -8.39 -2.83
CA SER A 133 -11.58 -8.66 -1.63
C SER A 133 -12.11 -10.10 -1.63
N ASN A 134 -12.63 -10.57 -2.75
CA ASN A 134 -13.11 -11.95 -2.89
C ASN A 134 -11.98 -12.97 -2.72
N VAL A 135 -10.79 -12.69 -3.25
CA VAL A 135 -9.59 -13.54 -3.02
C VAL A 135 -9.22 -13.58 -1.55
N ALA A 136 -9.16 -12.44 -0.86
CA ALA A 136 -8.83 -12.38 0.55
C ALA A 136 -9.86 -13.10 1.43
N THR A 137 -11.15 -12.96 1.11
CA THR A 137 -12.26 -13.66 1.76
C THR A 137 -12.13 -15.18 1.62
N LYS A 138 -11.82 -15.69 0.42
CA LYS A 138 -11.56 -17.13 0.19
C LYS A 138 -10.39 -17.67 1.03
N LEU A 139 -9.46 -16.81 1.43
CA LEU A 139 -8.33 -17.14 2.29
C LEU A 139 -8.61 -16.87 3.78
N ASN A 140 -9.85 -16.56 4.14
CA ASN A 140 -10.33 -16.30 5.52
C ASN A 140 -9.52 -15.19 6.22
N LYS A 141 -9.26 -14.09 5.52
CA LYS A 141 -8.54 -12.93 6.10
C LYS A 141 -9.37 -11.66 6.05
N PRO A 142 -9.35 -10.86 7.13
CA PRO A 142 -9.89 -9.50 7.10
C PRO A 142 -9.16 -8.61 6.09
N ILE A 143 -9.79 -7.49 5.71
CA ILE A 143 -9.36 -6.67 4.59
C ILE A 143 -9.40 -5.19 4.97
N LEU A 144 -8.28 -4.49 4.82
CA LEU A 144 -8.25 -3.03 4.77
C LEU A 144 -8.12 -2.60 3.31
N VAL A 145 -9.11 -1.87 2.81
CA VAL A 145 -9.10 -1.39 1.42
C VAL A 145 -8.31 -0.08 1.31
N GLY A 146 -7.29 -0.07 0.47
CA GLY A 146 -6.52 1.11 0.11
C GLY A 146 -6.81 1.55 -1.33
N ALA A 147 -7.68 2.55 -1.49
CA ALA A 147 -8.10 3.07 -2.78
C ALA A 147 -7.22 4.26 -3.21
N HIS A 148 -6.74 4.27 -4.45
CA HIS A 148 -6.06 5.42 -5.02
C HIS A 148 -7.07 6.41 -5.58
N ILE A 149 -7.27 7.50 -4.84
CA ILE A 149 -8.20 8.57 -5.19
C ILE A 149 -7.43 9.64 -5.95
N LYS A 150 -7.96 10.08 -7.08
CA LYS A 150 -7.42 11.16 -7.90
C LYS A 150 -7.84 12.54 -7.40
N LYS A 151 -7.27 13.59 -7.97
CA LYS A 151 -7.53 14.99 -7.60
C LYS A 151 -8.99 15.43 -7.79
N ASN A 152 -9.73 14.73 -8.67
CA ASN A 152 -11.16 14.92 -8.88
C ASN A 152 -12.06 14.07 -7.96
N CYS A 153 -11.48 13.46 -6.93
CA CYS A 153 -12.14 12.56 -5.97
C CYS A 153 -12.68 11.25 -6.57
N LEU A 154 -12.26 10.87 -7.77
CA LEU A 154 -12.63 9.62 -8.41
C LEU A 154 -11.45 8.63 -8.41
N LEU A 155 -11.74 7.33 -8.53
CA LEU A 155 -10.74 6.32 -8.87
C LEU A 155 -10.32 6.47 -10.36
N ALA A 156 -9.27 5.77 -10.77
CA ALA A 156 -8.84 5.79 -12.17
C ALA A 156 -9.89 5.20 -13.13
N SER A 157 -10.75 4.31 -12.65
CA SER A 157 -11.91 3.77 -13.37
C SER A 157 -13.07 4.77 -13.55
N GLY A 158 -13.03 5.91 -12.85
CA GLY A 158 -14.09 6.93 -12.89
C GLY A 158 -15.15 6.77 -11.80
N GLU A 159 -15.08 5.75 -10.97
CA GLU A 159 -16.01 5.51 -9.85
C GLU A 159 -15.70 6.43 -8.65
N THR A 160 -16.73 6.83 -7.91
CA THR A 160 -16.60 7.45 -6.59
C THR A 160 -16.33 6.39 -5.52
N ILE A 161 -15.84 6.79 -4.35
CA ILE A 161 -15.69 5.87 -3.21
C ILE A 161 -17.03 5.34 -2.72
N THR A 162 -18.05 6.18 -2.72
CA THR A 162 -19.42 5.80 -2.36
C THR A 162 -19.95 4.69 -3.26
N GLU A 163 -19.86 4.84 -4.58
CA GLU A 163 -20.26 3.80 -5.54
C GLU A 163 -19.51 2.48 -5.33
N VAL A 164 -18.21 2.55 -5.06
CA VAL A 164 -17.39 1.36 -4.77
C VAL A 164 -17.86 0.64 -3.51
N VAL A 165 -18.15 1.38 -2.43
CA VAL A 165 -18.61 0.79 -1.16
C VAL A 165 -20.01 0.21 -1.31
N GLU A 166 -20.93 0.93 -1.93
CA GLU A 166 -22.31 0.45 -2.16
C GLU A 166 -22.35 -0.84 -2.97
N LYS A 167 -21.44 -0.96 -3.94
CA LYS A 167 -21.46 -2.10 -4.88
C LYS A 167 -20.65 -3.30 -4.42
N TYR A 168 -19.52 -3.10 -3.72
CA TYR A 168 -18.51 -4.13 -3.53
C TYR A 168 -18.16 -4.42 -2.06
N ARG A 169 -18.67 -3.63 -1.09
CA ARG A 169 -18.41 -3.88 0.32
C ARG A 169 -18.85 -5.27 0.73
N ASN A 170 -18.00 -5.95 1.48
CA ASN A 170 -18.35 -7.19 2.15
C ASN A 170 -18.03 -7.13 3.67
N GLU A 171 -18.47 -8.13 4.41
CA GLU A 171 -18.37 -8.21 5.88
C GLU A 171 -16.92 -8.28 6.39
N ASN A 172 -15.95 -8.66 5.55
CA ASN A 172 -14.55 -8.78 5.92
C ASN A 172 -13.78 -7.43 5.82
N TRP A 173 -14.41 -6.35 5.36
CA TRP A 173 -13.77 -5.05 5.29
C TRP A 173 -13.64 -4.42 6.67
N LEU A 174 -12.40 -4.26 7.14
CA LEU A 174 -12.06 -3.51 8.35
C LEU A 174 -12.25 -2.00 8.20
N GLY A 175 -12.18 -1.51 6.97
CA GLY A 175 -12.30 -0.10 6.62
C GLY A 175 -11.78 0.19 5.22
N LEU A 176 -11.86 1.47 4.83
CA LEU A 176 -11.35 1.98 3.56
C LEU A 176 -10.53 3.25 3.78
N ILE A 177 -9.36 3.32 3.14
CA ILE A 177 -8.47 4.49 3.25
C ILE A 177 -8.04 4.99 1.87
N GLY A 178 -7.78 6.29 1.78
CA GLY A 178 -7.08 6.87 0.65
C GLY A 178 -5.61 6.44 0.66
N ALA A 179 -5.17 5.71 -0.37
CA ALA A 179 -3.86 5.07 -0.43
C ALA A 179 -2.91 5.75 -1.40
N CYS A 180 -1.73 6.13 -0.91
CA CYS A 180 -0.67 6.80 -1.68
C CYS A 180 -1.16 8.06 -2.42
N ILE A 181 -1.97 8.85 -1.74
CA ILE A 181 -2.51 10.13 -2.20
C ILE A 181 -1.87 11.28 -1.42
N SER A 182 -1.86 12.48 -1.99
CA SER A 182 -1.30 13.65 -1.32
C SER A 182 -2.21 14.15 -0.18
N PRO A 183 -1.67 14.90 0.79
CA PRO A 183 -2.46 15.53 1.83
C PRO A 183 -3.64 16.37 1.28
N GLU A 184 -3.44 17.05 0.15
CA GLU A 184 -4.46 17.86 -0.52
C GLU A 184 -5.61 17.01 -1.07
N ILE A 185 -5.32 15.82 -1.59
CA ILE A 185 -6.35 14.88 -2.06
C ILE A 185 -7.09 14.28 -0.85
N VAL A 186 -6.37 13.94 0.23
CA VAL A 186 -7.02 13.49 1.48
C VAL A 186 -8.02 14.54 1.96
N GLU A 187 -7.62 15.82 2.05
CA GLU A 187 -8.50 16.90 2.50
C GLU A 187 -9.75 17.09 1.64
N LYS A 188 -9.64 16.84 0.32
CA LYS A 188 -10.77 16.92 -0.61
C LYS A 188 -11.73 15.73 -0.51
N SER A 189 -11.19 14.52 -0.29
CA SER A 189 -11.97 13.29 -0.29
C SER A 189 -12.48 12.87 1.09
N ILE A 190 -12.04 13.55 2.16
CA ILE A 190 -12.32 13.10 3.52
C ILE A 190 -13.81 13.14 3.87
N ASP A 191 -14.56 14.08 3.34
CA ASP A 191 -15.99 14.22 3.63
C ASP A 191 -16.78 13.06 2.97
N GLU A 192 -16.40 12.63 1.76
CA GLU A 192 -16.96 11.44 1.14
C GLU A 192 -16.56 10.15 1.89
N LEU A 193 -15.29 10.04 2.30
CA LEU A 193 -14.83 8.92 3.13
C LEU A 193 -15.56 8.81 4.47
N ARG A 194 -16.00 9.91 5.05
CA ARG A 194 -16.79 9.92 6.28
C ARG A 194 -18.19 9.35 6.10
N GLU A 195 -18.80 9.53 4.93
CA GLU A 195 -20.19 9.11 4.65
C GLU A 195 -20.33 7.61 4.34
N ILE A 196 -19.22 6.85 4.14
CA ILE A 196 -19.29 5.43 3.76
C ILE A 196 -19.68 4.48 4.89
N ASN A 197 -19.89 4.96 6.11
CA ASN A 197 -20.24 4.16 7.29
C ASN A 197 -19.30 2.96 7.53
N LEU A 198 -17.99 3.22 7.43
CA LEU A 198 -16.88 2.30 7.71
C LEU A 198 -15.76 3.06 8.42
N PRO A 199 -14.89 2.39 9.20
CA PRO A 199 -13.61 2.98 9.57
C PRO A 199 -12.87 3.48 8.33
N PHE A 200 -12.40 4.72 8.39
CA PHE A 200 -11.76 5.36 7.24
C PHE A 200 -10.52 6.16 7.64
N GLY A 201 -9.77 6.57 6.63
CA GLY A 201 -8.58 7.37 6.85
C GLY A 201 -7.68 7.48 5.64
N PHE A 202 -6.37 7.48 5.86
CA PHE A 202 -5.40 7.68 4.81
C PHE A 202 -4.05 7.02 5.07
N LYS A 203 -3.33 6.78 3.97
CA LYS A 203 -1.90 6.48 3.90
C LYS A 203 -1.28 7.46 2.90
N ALA A 204 -0.96 8.68 3.38
CA ALA A 204 -0.55 9.79 2.51
C ALA A 204 0.90 9.66 2.03
N ASN A 205 1.15 10.09 0.79
CA ASN A 205 2.49 10.32 0.27
C ASN A 205 2.93 11.78 0.47
N LEU A 206 4.23 12.01 0.42
CA LEU A 206 4.84 13.34 0.49
C LEU A 206 5.65 13.67 -0.77
N TRP A 207 5.17 13.25 -1.93
CA TRP A 207 5.74 13.66 -3.21
C TRP A 207 5.46 15.13 -3.51
N LYS A 208 6.33 15.76 -4.29
CA LYS A 208 6.17 17.16 -4.70
C LYS A 208 4.95 17.35 -5.59
N ILE A 209 4.65 16.40 -6.45
CA ILE A 209 3.42 16.40 -7.24
C ILE A 209 2.22 16.00 -6.39
N ASP A 210 1.07 16.64 -6.61
CA ASP A 210 -0.14 16.36 -5.85
C ASP A 210 -0.76 15.01 -6.25
N GLU A 211 -0.82 14.71 -7.54
CA GLU A 211 -1.41 13.48 -8.07
C GLU A 211 -0.35 12.66 -8.80
N PRO A 212 0.12 11.55 -8.22
CA PRO A 212 0.98 10.62 -8.95
C PRO A 212 0.17 9.94 -10.04
N GLY A 213 0.76 9.88 -11.23
CA GLY A 213 0.17 9.19 -12.37
C GLY A 213 1.05 8.04 -12.85
N PRO A 214 0.54 7.23 -13.79
CA PRO A 214 1.32 6.16 -14.38
C PRO A 214 2.56 6.70 -15.07
N GLN A 215 3.70 6.08 -14.79
CA GLN A 215 4.97 6.39 -15.43
C GLN A 215 5.46 5.14 -16.18
N GLN A 216 5.70 5.25 -17.47
CA GLN A 216 6.10 4.13 -18.31
C GLN A 216 7.33 3.41 -17.76
N THR A 217 8.32 4.13 -17.26
CA THR A 217 9.59 3.59 -16.76
C THR A 217 9.47 2.72 -15.51
N PHE A 218 8.43 2.89 -14.71
CA PHE A 218 8.25 2.07 -13.49
C PHE A 218 6.95 1.27 -13.43
N ASN A 219 5.99 1.50 -14.32
CA ASN A 219 4.81 0.67 -14.45
C ASN A 219 4.98 -0.41 -15.54
N THR A 220 5.54 -0.02 -16.69
CA THR A 220 5.67 -0.88 -17.88
C THR A 220 7.11 -1.04 -18.34
N ALA A 221 8.08 -1.10 -17.42
CA ALA A 221 9.49 -1.16 -17.78
C ALA A 221 9.83 -2.39 -18.62
N LYS A 222 10.64 -2.16 -19.65
CA LYS A 222 11.23 -3.22 -20.45
C LYS A 222 12.37 -3.90 -19.69
N PHE A 223 12.64 -5.15 -20.02
CA PHE A 223 13.65 -5.97 -19.34
C PHE A 223 15.06 -5.38 -19.30
N ASN A 224 15.44 -4.58 -20.26
CA ASN A 224 16.79 -4.04 -20.39
C ASN A 224 16.92 -2.58 -19.91
N GLU A 225 15.88 -2.00 -19.38
CA GLU A 225 15.90 -0.62 -18.88
C GLU A 225 16.07 -0.60 -17.36
N VAL A 226 16.94 0.26 -16.86
CA VAL A 226 17.00 0.58 -15.44
C VAL A 226 15.77 1.41 -15.12
N GLY A 227 14.89 0.88 -14.27
CA GLY A 227 13.69 1.60 -13.87
C GLY A 227 14.01 2.88 -13.11
N THR A 228 13.22 3.91 -13.33
CA THR A 228 13.34 5.17 -12.60
C THR A 228 12.80 5.02 -11.18
N ASN A 229 13.52 5.54 -10.20
CA ASN A 229 13.01 5.65 -8.83
C ASN A 229 11.79 6.61 -8.84
N PRO A 230 10.61 6.21 -8.33
CA PRO A 230 9.44 7.08 -8.27
C PRO A 230 9.72 8.43 -7.60
N ASN A 231 10.58 8.47 -6.59
CA ASN A 231 10.95 9.71 -5.90
C ASN A 231 11.72 10.69 -6.78
N ILE A 232 12.46 10.19 -7.77
CA ILE A 232 13.11 11.07 -8.79
C ILE A 232 12.05 11.63 -9.73
N ALA A 233 11.09 10.80 -10.17
CA ALA A 233 10.05 11.20 -11.11
C ALA A 233 9.03 12.19 -10.49
N PHE A 234 8.64 11.96 -9.23
CA PHE A 234 7.58 12.72 -8.55
C PHE A 234 8.12 13.80 -7.60
N GLY A 235 9.42 13.75 -7.30
CA GLY A 235 10.08 14.68 -6.40
C GLY A 235 9.66 14.49 -4.94
N LYS A 236 10.26 15.28 -4.05
CA LYS A 236 10.02 15.24 -2.61
C LYS A 236 9.60 16.61 -2.10
N ARG A 237 8.72 16.64 -1.11
CA ARG A 237 8.31 17.85 -0.38
C ARG A 237 9.30 18.12 0.76
N ASP A 238 10.43 18.77 0.46
CA ASP A 238 11.50 19.00 1.44
C ASP A 238 11.04 19.81 2.66
N LYS A 239 10.03 20.66 2.47
CA LYS A 239 9.47 21.49 3.54
C LYS A 239 8.35 20.83 4.33
N TYR A 240 7.91 19.62 3.97
CA TYR A 240 6.83 18.92 4.68
C TYR A 240 7.41 18.11 5.85
N THR A 241 7.59 18.79 6.97
CA THR A 241 8.19 18.23 8.18
C THR A 241 7.26 17.25 8.90
N ALA A 242 7.82 16.45 9.83
CA ALA A 242 7.02 15.58 10.69
C ALA A 242 5.98 16.36 11.52
N LYS A 243 6.27 17.62 11.91
CA LYS A 243 5.32 18.51 12.58
C LYS A 243 4.14 18.88 11.68
N LEU A 244 4.38 19.23 10.42
CA LEU A 244 3.30 19.54 9.47
C LEU A 244 2.46 18.29 9.18
N PHE A 245 3.08 17.10 9.15
CA PHE A 245 2.36 15.85 9.00
C PHE A 245 1.49 15.53 10.22
N TYR A 246 1.94 15.87 11.43
CA TYR A 246 1.14 15.81 12.66
C TYR A 246 -0.06 16.73 12.57
N GLU A 247 0.14 18.03 12.28
CA GLU A 247 -0.93 19.04 12.19
C GLU A 247 -2.00 18.65 11.14
N PHE A 248 -1.56 18.17 9.99
CA PHE A 248 -2.43 17.59 8.97
C PHE A 248 -3.22 16.39 9.51
N SER A 249 -2.54 15.43 10.14
CA SER A 249 -3.17 14.20 10.66
C SER A 249 -4.19 14.53 11.75
N GLU A 250 -3.87 15.45 12.67
CA GLU A 250 -4.79 15.91 13.70
C GLU A 250 -6.07 16.51 13.10
N LYS A 251 -5.93 17.32 12.05
CA LYS A 251 -7.08 17.91 11.32
C LYS A 251 -7.99 16.82 10.75
N ILE A 252 -7.41 15.76 10.17
CA ILE A 252 -8.16 14.68 9.54
C ILE A 252 -8.81 13.77 10.59
N ILE A 253 -8.13 13.51 11.73
CA ILE A 253 -8.71 12.79 12.87
C ILE A 253 -9.93 13.55 13.43
N LYS A 254 -9.85 14.88 13.56
CA LYS A 254 -11.01 15.72 14.00
C LYS A 254 -12.20 15.63 13.05
N LYS A 255 -12.01 15.19 11.81
CA LYS A 255 -13.07 14.87 10.85
C LYS A 255 -13.60 13.43 10.96
N GLY A 256 -13.05 12.62 11.87
CA GLY A 256 -13.53 11.28 12.17
C GLY A 256 -12.64 10.15 11.63
N ALA A 257 -11.52 10.44 10.99
CA ALA A 257 -10.61 9.39 10.53
C ALA A 257 -10.01 8.61 11.72
N THR A 258 -10.00 7.29 11.61
CA THR A 258 -9.48 6.38 12.65
C THR A 258 -8.25 5.58 12.20
N ILE A 259 -7.93 5.62 10.92
CA ILE A 259 -6.80 4.90 10.32
C ILE A 259 -5.88 5.91 9.65
N ILE A 260 -4.70 6.13 10.21
CA ILE A 260 -3.74 7.11 9.70
C ILE A 260 -2.37 6.47 9.46
N GLY A 261 -1.72 6.87 8.40
CA GLY A 261 -0.39 6.37 8.08
C GLY A 261 0.31 7.13 6.97
N GLY A 262 1.54 6.74 6.73
CA GLY A 262 2.38 7.31 5.71
C GLY A 262 2.67 6.33 4.57
N CYS A 263 2.92 6.87 3.38
CA CYS A 263 3.36 6.17 2.19
C CYS A 263 4.72 6.69 1.72
N CYS A 264 4.89 6.89 0.44
CA CYS A 264 6.14 7.36 -0.15
C CYS A 264 6.61 8.68 0.49
N GLU A 265 7.91 8.80 0.72
CA GLU A 265 8.61 9.93 1.36
C GLU A 265 8.24 10.19 2.83
N THR A 266 7.31 9.45 3.43
CA THR A 266 7.14 9.46 4.88
C THR A 266 8.20 8.59 5.55
N LYS A 267 8.71 9.06 6.68
CA LYS A 267 9.81 8.44 7.42
C LYS A 267 9.38 8.06 8.84
N PRO A 268 10.17 7.28 9.59
CA PRO A 268 9.88 6.95 10.98
C PRO A 268 9.60 8.15 11.87
N GLU A 269 10.24 9.30 11.62
CA GLU A 269 9.99 10.55 12.34
C GLU A 269 8.56 11.07 12.17
N HIS A 270 7.97 10.94 10.97
CA HIS A 270 6.57 11.31 10.72
C HIS A 270 5.62 10.42 11.52
N ILE A 271 5.89 9.10 11.52
CA ILE A 271 5.08 8.16 12.31
C ILE A 271 5.20 8.42 13.80
N ARG A 272 6.41 8.78 14.29
CA ARG A 272 6.62 9.15 15.70
C ARG A 272 5.78 10.37 16.11
N GLU A 273 5.67 11.36 15.23
CA GLU A 273 4.85 12.53 15.55
C GLU A 273 3.36 12.16 15.57
N ILE A 274 2.83 11.50 14.55
CA ILE A 274 1.41 11.13 14.53
C ILE A 274 1.03 10.09 15.59
N SER A 275 1.96 9.29 16.09
CA SER A 275 1.69 8.36 17.18
C SER A 275 1.33 9.05 18.51
N LYS A 276 1.59 10.35 18.63
CA LYS A 276 1.16 11.18 19.78
C LYS A 276 -0.32 11.56 19.74
N LEU A 277 -1.00 11.26 18.63
CA LEU A 277 -2.45 11.53 18.44
C LEU A 277 -3.36 10.40 18.93
N LYS A 278 -2.77 9.33 19.48
CA LYS A 278 -3.49 8.18 20.06
C LYS A 278 -4.20 8.54 21.35
#